data_70be1758cf8a464441ef2a71f72efa0a
#
_entry.id   70be1758cf8a464441ef2a71f72efa0a
#
_cell.length_a   1.000
_cell.length_b   1.000
_cell.length_c   1.000
_cell.angle_alpha   90.00
_cell.angle_beta   90.00
_cell.angle_gamma   90.00
#
_symmetry.space_group_name_H-M   'P 1'
#
loop_
_entity.id
_entity.type
_entity.pdbx_description
1 polymer ?
#
loop_
_entity_poly.entity_id
_entity_poly.type
_entity_poly.pdbx_seq_one_letter_code
_entity_poly.pdbx_strand_id
1 'polypeptide(L)'
;MELLESCKLCPRNCGANRLGEKRGFCGAGEKVRVARAALHYWEEPCISGDIGSGTVFFSHCTLKCVFCQNYNISQCSWGKEITVERLSEIFIELQGKGALNINLVTPTHYVPQIIEGIKIAKSNGLKLPIIYNSSGYEKVETIKLLKGYIDVYLPDMKYFDTKYASKYSKAKDYFSYASEAINEMVNQVGEVKFDENGIVQKGVIIRHLMLPGLLFDSKKIIDYIYNTYGDKVYISIMNQYTPLDHVKEYPELNKPLNQKHYEALIDYALNLGVKNGFIQDEGTDKESFIPLFNFEGV
;
A
#
# COMPACT_ATOMS: atom_id res chain seq x y z
N MET A 1 -18.77 4.93 -14.55
CA MET A 1 -18.74 3.74 -15.42
C MET A 1 -17.75 3.87 -16.57
N GLU A 2 -17.62 5.03 -17.23
CA GLU A 2 -16.64 5.27 -18.31
C GLU A 2 -15.19 4.82 -17.98
N LEU A 3 -14.73 5.04 -16.74
CA LEU A 3 -13.38 4.62 -16.32
C LEU A 3 -13.16 3.10 -16.31
N LEU A 4 -14.23 2.30 -16.36
CA LEU A 4 -14.16 0.84 -16.39
C LEU A 4 -14.31 0.26 -17.80
N GLU A 5 -14.89 0.99 -18.74
CA GLU A 5 -15.07 0.56 -20.14
C GLU A 5 -13.73 0.50 -20.90
N SER A 6 -12.82 1.43 -20.59
CA SER A 6 -11.45 1.46 -21.11
C SER A 6 -10.48 1.83 -20.00
N CYS A 7 -10.20 0.87 -19.11
CA CYS A 7 -9.50 1.11 -17.87
C CYS A 7 -8.05 1.61 -18.06
N LYS A 8 -7.79 2.82 -17.55
CA LYS A 8 -6.47 3.47 -17.52
C LYS A 8 -6.11 3.98 -16.12
N LEU A 9 -6.68 3.36 -15.07
CA LEU A 9 -6.50 3.79 -13.67
C LEU A 9 -5.06 3.64 -13.15
N CYS A 10 -4.24 2.80 -13.75
CA CYS A 10 -2.87 2.59 -13.30
C CYS A 10 -1.88 2.72 -14.47
N PRO A 11 -0.56 2.81 -14.22
CA PRO A 11 0.45 2.96 -15.25
C PRO A 11 0.49 1.85 -16.29
N ARG A 12 -0.16 0.69 -16.04
CA ARG A 12 -0.28 -0.39 -17.03
C ARG A 12 -1.06 0.03 -18.29
N ASN A 13 -1.93 1.03 -18.20
CA ASN A 13 -2.69 1.58 -19.32
C ASN A 13 -3.29 0.51 -20.25
N CYS A 14 -3.78 -0.60 -19.68
CA CYS A 14 -4.17 -1.78 -20.45
C CYS A 14 -5.43 -1.59 -21.31
N GLY A 15 -6.24 -0.54 -21.06
CA GLY A 15 -7.46 -0.26 -21.82
C GLY A 15 -8.54 -1.34 -21.71
N ALA A 16 -8.45 -2.22 -20.71
CA ALA A 16 -9.38 -3.33 -20.56
C ALA A 16 -10.80 -2.82 -20.27
N ASN A 17 -11.78 -3.40 -20.96
CA ASN A 17 -13.19 -3.23 -20.59
C ASN A 17 -13.50 -4.14 -19.40
N ARG A 18 -13.57 -3.54 -18.20
CA ARG A 18 -13.80 -4.25 -16.95
C ARG A 18 -15.26 -4.62 -16.70
N LEU A 19 -16.18 -4.05 -17.48
CA LEU A 19 -17.61 -4.41 -17.45
C LEU A 19 -17.84 -5.74 -18.22
N GLY A 20 -16.95 -6.09 -19.15
CA GLY A 20 -16.99 -7.34 -19.90
C GLY A 20 -16.17 -8.46 -19.26
N GLU A 21 -15.93 -9.53 -20.02
CA GLU A 21 -15.18 -10.71 -19.57
C GLU A 21 -13.65 -10.56 -19.66
N LYS A 22 -13.14 -9.70 -20.58
CA LYS A 22 -11.71 -9.49 -20.76
C LYS A 22 -11.12 -8.72 -19.57
N ARG A 23 -10.14 -9.32 -18.91
CA ARG A 23 -9.43 -8.72 -17.79
C ARG A 23 -8.13 -8.09 -18.25
N GLY A 24 -7.76 -6.97 -17.61
CA GLY A 24 -6.45 -6.34 -17.81
C GLY A 24 -5.36 -7.04 -16.98
N PHE A 25 -4.17 -6.41 -16.93
CA PHE A 25 -3.01 -6.94 -16.21
C PHE A 25 -3.31 -7.30 -14.74
N CYS A 26 -4.04 -6.46 -14.02
CA CYS A 26 -4.37 -6.71 -12.62
C CYS A 26 -5.33 -7.89 -12.42
N GLY A 27 -6.20 -8.18 -13.36
CA GLY A 27 -7.24 -9.21 -13.26
C GLY A 27 -8.57 -8.71 -12.69
N ALA A 28 -8.67 -7.45 -12.24
CA ALA A 28 -9.89 -6.91 -11.64
C ALA A 28 -11.03 -6.74 -12.65
N GLY A 29 -12.25 -7.06 -12.21
CA GLY A 29 -13.51 -6.82 -12.93
C GLY A 29 -14.20 -5.54 -12.46
N GLU A 30 -15.51 -5.47 -12.73
CA GLU A 30 -16.40 -4.40 -12.29
C GLU A 30 -16.57 -4.39 -10.77
N LYS A 31 -16.93 -5.55 -10.21
CA LYS A 31 -17.18 -5.71 -8.78
C LYS A 31 -15.88 -5.67 -7.98
N VAL A 32 -15.97 -5.11 -6.79
CA VAL A 32 -14.87 -5.13 -5.83
C VAL A 32 -14.66 -6.55 -5.32
N ARG A 33 -13.41 -6.99 -5.23
CA ARG A 33 -13.07 -8.28 -4.65
C ARG A 33 -12.23 -8.07 -3.39
N VAL A 34 -12.70 -8.60 -2.27
CA VAL A 34 -12.09 -8.46 -0.94
C VAL A 34 -11.76 -9.84 -0.39
N ALA A 35 -10.57 -9.97 0.19
CA ALA A 35 -10.10 -11.23 0.78
C ALA A 35 -10.28 -11.26 2.31
N ARG A 36 -10.25 -10.08 2.96
CA ARG A 36 -10.44 -9.93 4.40
C ARG A 36 -10.77 -8.48 4.73
N ALA A 37 -11.62 -8.28 5.76
CA ALA A 37 -11.92 -6.97 6.33
C ALA A 37 -12.04 -7.11 7.87
N ALA A 38 -10.95 -6.79 8.59
CA ALA A 38 -10.86 -6.98 10.02
C ALA A 38 -9.86 -6.03 10.67
N LEU A 39 -9.84 -5.99 12.00
CA LEU A 39 -8.80 -5.29 12.74
C LEU A 39 -7.44 -5.94 12.45
N HIS A 40 -6.44 -5.11 12.18
CA HIS A 40 -5.06 -5.50 11.90
C HIS A 40 -4.10 -4.69 12.78
N TYR A 41 -3.13 -5.39 13.38
CA TYR A 41 -2.29 -4.83 14.45
C TYR A 41 -0.82 -4.63 14.05
N TRP A 42 -0.47 -4.94 12.80
CA TRP A 42 0.92 -5.02 12.34
C TRP A 42 1.30 -3.93 11.32
N GLU A 43 0.56 -2.82 11.30
CA GLU A 43 0.98 -1.60 10.60
C GLU A 43 1.86 -0.75 11.51
N GLU A 44 2.33 0.39 11.04
CA GLU A 44 3.09 1.33 11.86
C GLU A 44 2.35 1.67 13.17
N PRO A 45 3.07 1.88 14.29
CA PRO A 45 2.45 2.13 15.60
C PRO A 45 1.41 3.26 15.58
N CYS A 46 1.63 4.31 14.78
CA CYS A 46 0.69 5.41 14.63
C CYS A 46 -0.56 5.07 13.79
N ILE A 47 -0.60 3.91 13.14
CA ILE A 47 -1.74 3.42 12.34
C ILE A 47 -2.55 2.42 13.14
N SER A 48 -1.91 1.40 13.69
CA SER A 48 -2.58 0.31 14.41
C SER A 48 -2.80 0.62 15.89
N GLY A 49 -1.91 1.36 16.53
CA GLY A 49 -1.91 1.50 17.98
C GLY A 49 -2.09 0.14 18.69
N ASP A 50 -2.69 0.15 19.85
CA ASP A 50 -3.06 -1.07 20.60
C ASP A 50 -4.44 -1.60 20.23
N ILE A 51 -5.26 -0.81 19.53
CA ILE A 51 -6.68 -1.12 19.23
C ILE A 51 -6.82 -1.81 17.86
N GLY A 52 -5.98 -1.45 16.89
CA GLY A 52 -5.97 -2.00 15.56
C GLY A 52 -6.52 -1.08 14.47
N SER A 53 -5.99 -1.26 13.28
CA SER A 53 -6.41 -0.62 12.04
C SER A 53 -7.55 -1.41 11.38
N GLY A 54 -8.63 -0.76 10.97
CA GLY A 54 -9.73 -1.37 10.23
C GLY A 54 -9.33 -1.65 8.79
N THR A 55 -8.65 -2.76 8.56
CA THR A 55 -7.97 -3.04 7.29
C THR A 55 -8.84 -3.85 6.34
N VAL A 56 -8.96 -3.34 5.10
CA VAL A 56 -9.64 -4.01 3.99
C VAL A 56 -8.61 -4.44 2.97
N PHE A 57 -8.41 -5.76 2.82
CA PHE A 57 -7.48 -6.35 1.87
C PHE A 57 -8.18 -6.64 0.54
N PHE A 58 -7.89 -5.82 -0.45
CA PHE A 58 -8.41 -6.01 -1.81
C PHE A 58 -7.62 -7.09 -2.54
N SER A 59 -8.34 -7.89 -3.33
CA SER A 59 -7.72 -8.86 -4.22
C SER A 59 -7.30 -8.21 -5.52
N HIS A 60 -6.37 -8.87 -6.22
CA HIS A 60 -5.69 -8.36 -7.42
C HIS A 60 -4.63 -7.30 -7.11
N CYS A 61 -3.76 -7.02 -8.09
CA CYS A 61 -2.70 -6.01 -7.94
C CYS A 61 -2.23 -5.50 -9.29
N THR A 62 -1.99 -4.21 -9.37
CA THR A 62 -1.45 -3.53 -10.57
C THR A 62 0.05 -3.77 -10.75
N LEU A 63 0.78 -4.14 -9.69
CA LEU A 63 2.24 -4.32 -9.71
C LEU A 63 2.67 -5.79 -9.81
N LYS A 64 2.07 -6.70 -9.01
CA LYS A 64 2.34 -8.15 -9.01
C LYS A 64 3.82 -8.49 -8.78
N CYS A 65 4.40 -7.96 -7.69
CA CYS A 65 5.78 -8.25 -7.31
C CYS A 65 6.02 -9.75 -7.10
N VAL A 66 7.16 -10.26 -7.55
CA VAL A 66 7.51 -11.69 -7.39
C VAL A 66 7.71 -12.11 -5.93
N PHE A 67 7.99 -11.17 -5.03
CA PHE A 67 8.19 -11.39 -3.60
C PHE A 67 6.98 -10.98 -2.74
N CYS A 68 5.79 -10.87 -3.32
CA CYS A 68 4.63 -10.38 -2.59
C CYS A 68 4.22 -11.35 -1.47
N GLN A 69 4.23 -10.89 -0.21
CA GLN A 69 3.72 -11.68 0.93
C GLN A 69 2.23 -12.02 0.77
N ASN A 70 1.47 -11.11 0.17
CA ASN A 70 0.05 -11.28 -0.12
C ASN A 70 -0.20 -11.93 -1.49
N TYR A 71 0.64 -12.90 -1.91
CA TYR A 71 0.62 -13.52 -3.23
C TYR A 71 -0.76 -14.08 -3.61
N ASN A 72 -1.40 -14.80 -2.68
CA ASN A 72 -2.69 -15.45 -2.91
C ASN A 72 -3.78 -14.46 -3.33
N ILE A 73 -3.85 -13.29 -2.70
CA ILE A 73 -4.84 -12.27 -3.02
C ILE A 73 -4.40 -11.39 -4.19
N SER A 74 -3.10 -11.10 -4.32
CA SER A 74 -2.59 -10.19 -5.35
C SER A 74 -2.48 -10.83 -6.73
N GLN A 75 -2.22 -12.15 -6.82
CA GLN A 75 -1.96 -12.85 -8.08
C GLN A 75 -2.90 -14.02 -8.34
N CYS A 76 -3.39 -14.72 -7.30
CA CYS A 76 -4.28 -15.88 -7.45
C CYS A 76 -5.77 -15.51 -7.35
N SER A 77 -6.11 -14.22 -7.27
CA SER A 77 -7.50 -13.71 -7.23
C SER A 77 -8.34 -14.28 -6.07
N TRP A 78 -7.69 -14.69 -4.98
CA TRP A 78 -8.36 -15.17 -3.78
C TRP A 78 -9.16 -14.04 -3.11
N GLY A 79 -10.48 -14.20 -2.98
CA GLY A 79 -11.37 -13.17 -2.42
C GLY A 79 -12.82 -13.36 -2.89
N LYS A 80 -13.76 -12.68 -2.23
CA LYS A 80 -15.17 -12.64 -2.61
C LYS A 80 -15.50 -11.33 -3.34
N GLU A 81 -16.35 -11.40 -4.33
CA GLU A 81 -16.92 -10.22 -4.98
C GLU A 81 -18.01 -9.63 -4.11
N ILE A 82 -17.97 -8.34 -3.91
CA ILE A 82 -18.95 -7.57 -3.14
C ILE A 82 -19.46 -6.37 -3.94
N THR A 83 -20.61 -5.83 -3.56
CA THR A 83 -21.13 -4.58 -4.10
C THR A 83 -20.49 -3.37 -3.42
N VAL A 84 -20.72 -2.18 -3.94
CA VAL A 84 -20.24 -0.94 -3.34
C VAL A 84 -20.97 -0.65 -2.04
N GLU A 85 -22.25 -1.00 -1.95
CA GLU A 85 -23.04 -0.91 -0.73
C GLU A 85 -22.44 -1.79 0.37
N ARG A 86 -22.09 -3.06 0.05
CA ARG A 86 -21.44 -3.95 1.01
C ARG A 86 -20.08 -3.43 1.45
N LEU A 87 -19.29 -2.83 0.55
CA LEU A 87 -18.03 -2.18 0.89
C LEU A 87 -18.26 -1.04 1.91
N SER A 88 -19.29 -0.24 1.70
CA SER A 88 -19.68 0.83 2.63
C SER A 88 -20.08 0.29 4.01
N GLU A 89 -20.88 -0.79 4.05
CA GLU A 89 -21.25 -1.47 5.29
C GLU A 89 -20.02 -1.98 6.05
N ILE A 90 -19.05 -2.59 5.35
CA ILE A 90 -17.79 -3.04 5.94
C ILE A 90 -17.06 -1.88 6.65
N PHE A 91 -17.02 -0.69 6.07
CA PHE A 91 -16.37 0.46 6.70
C PHE A 91 -17.08 0.85 8.01
N ILE A 92 -18.41 0.82 8.03
CA ILE A 92 -19.22 1.10 9.24
C ILE A 92 -19.03 -0.01 10.29
N GLU A 93 -19.00 -1.28 9.87
CA GLU A 93 -18.76 -2.42 10.78
C GLU A 93 -17.37 -2.32 11.44
N LEU A 94 -16.34 -1.96 10.68
CA LEU A 94 -14.98 -1.75 11.22
C LEU A 94 -14.95 -0.59 12.22
N GLN A 95 -15.62 0.52 11.92
CA GLN A 95 -15.81 1.61 12.88
C GLN A 95 -16.53 1.13 14.13
N GLY A 96 -17.60 0.35 14.00
CA GLY A 96 -18.35 -0.23 15.13
C GLY A 96 -17.52 -1.19 15.99
N LYS A 97 -16.48 -1.82 15.42
CA LYS A 97 -15.49 -2.65 16.13
C LYS A 97 -14.42 -1.84 16.85
N GLY A 98 -14.46 -0.51 16.77
CA GLY A 98 -13.50 0.38 17.42
C GLY A 98 -12.20 0.60 16.63
N ALA A 99 -12.16 0.31 15.32
CA ALA A 99 -10.99 0.58 14.50
C ALA A 99 -10.52 2.04 14.61
N LEU A 100 -9.22 2.28 14.55
CA LEU A 100 -8.65 3.64 14.60
C LEU A 100 -8.77 4.37 13.26
N ASN A 101 -8.89 3.64 12.15
CA ASN A 101 -8.98 4.14 10.79
C ASN A 101 -9.59 3.07 9.87
N ILE A 102 -9.85 3.43 8.62
CA ILE A 102 -10.13 2.48 7.53
C ILE A 102 -8.92 2.42 6.62
N ASN A 103 -8.20 1.31 6.61
CA ASN A 103 -6.98 1.10 5.85
C ASN A 103 -7.25 0.25 4.60
N LEU A 104 -7.13 0.87 3.44
CA LEU A 104 -7.43 0.30 2.13
C LEU A 104 -6.15 -0.28 1.51
N VAL A 105 -5.95 -1.59 1.61
CA VAL A 105 -4.71 -2.26 1.14
C VAL A 105 -4.82 -2.69 -0.32
N THR A 106 -3.91 -2.18 -1.16
CA THR A 106 -3.84 -2.40 -2.61
C THR A 106 -5.11 -1.93 -3.36
N PRO A 107 -5.54 -0.67 -3.19
CA PRO A 107 -6.83 -0.17 -3.63
C PRO A 107 -6.86 0.35 -5.08
N THR A 108 -5.71 0.57 -5.72
CA THR A 108 -5.51 1.29 -7.00
C THR A 108 -6.55 0.98 -8.07
N HIS A 109 -6.81 -0.29 -8.29
CA HIS A 109 -7.68 -0.75 -9.38
C HIS A 109 -9.17 -0.67 -9.04
N TYR A 110 -9.53 -0.33 -7.80
CA TYR A 110 -10.90 -0.14 -7.33
C TYR A 110 -11.22 1.31 -6.93
N VAL A 111 -10.38 2.28 -7.30
CA VAL A 111 -10.55 3.70 -6.94
C VAL A 111 -11.98 4.23 -7.19
N PRO A 112 -12.63 3.99 -8.35
CA PRO A 112 -14.00 4.50 -8.55
C PRO A 112 -15.02 3.91 -7.57
N GLN A 113 -14.94 2.61 -7.32
CA GLN A 113 -15.83 1.90 -6.38
C GLN A 113 -15.57 2.31 -4.94
N ILE A 114 -14.31 2.52 -4.57
CA ILE A 114 -13.89 2.97 -3.25
C ILE A 114 -14.42 4.37 -2.95
N ILE A 115 -14.31 5.30 -3.91
CA ILE A 115 -14.85 6.65 -3.76
C ILE A 115 -16.36 6.60 -3.48
N GLU A 116 -17.09 5.79 -4.22
CA GLU A 116 -18.52 5.64 -4.02
C GLU A 116 -18.85 4.99 -2.67
N GLY A 117 -18.12 3.93 -2.30
CA GLY A 117 -18.26 3.29 -0.99
C GLY A 117 -17.99 4.25 0.18
N ILE A 118 -16.96 5.12 0.06
CA ILE A 118 -16.66 6.14 1.06
C ILE A 118 -17.79 7.18 1.16
N LYS A 119 -18.37 7.62 0.03
CA LYS A 119 -19.49 8.57 0.03
C LYS A 119 -20.70 8.00 0.78
N ILE A 120 -21.09 6.76 0.45
CA ILE A 120 -22.20 6.07 1.11
C ILE A 120 -21.89 5.90 2.60
N ALA A 121 -20.69 5.44 2.97
CA ALA A 121 -20.31 5.26 4.37
C ALA A 121 -20.31 6.57 5.16
N LYS A 122 -19.80 7.68 4.58
CA LYS A 122 -19.83 9.00 5.22
C LYS A 122 -21.27 9.49 5.42
N SER A 123 -22.18 9.24 4.48
CA SER A 123 -23.60 9.56 4.67
C SER A 123 -24.27 8.73 5.76
N ASN A 124 -23.75 7.54 6.03
CA ASN A 124 -24.19 6.62 7.09
C ASN A 124 -23.39 6.78 8.41
N GLY A 125 -22.60 7.84 8.56
CA GLY A 125 -21.96 8.21 9.82
C GLY A 125 -20.52 7.70 9.99
N LEU A 126 -19.81 7.34 8.93
CA LEU A 126 -18.36 7.07 8.98
C LEU A 126 -17.60 8.35 9.34
N LYS A 127 -16.80 8.28 10.42
CA LYS A 127 -16.01 9.40 10.95
C LYS A 127 -14.51 9.13 10.96
N LEU A 128 -14.11 7.87 10.80
CA LEU A 128 -12.71 7.47 10.86
C LEU A 128 -11.89 8.04 9.69
N PRO A 129 -10.61 8.35 9.90
CA PRO A 129 -9.70 8.70 8.81
C PRO A 129 -9.54 7.52 7.85
N ILE A 130 -9.40 7.82 6.56
CA ILE A 130 -9.22 6.85 5.49
C ILE A 130 -7.76 6.81 5.08
N ILE A 131 -7.15 5.64 5.12
CA ILE A 131 -5.77 5.37 4.71
C ILE A 131 -5.76 4.67 3.36
N TYR A 132 -4.99 5.22 2.42
CA TYR A 132 -4.76 4.63 1.10
C TYR A 132 -3.37 3.97 1.06
N ASN A 133 -3.34 2.65 1.27
CA ASN A 133 -2.13 1.83 1.38
C ASN A 133 -1.84 1.15 0.03
N SER A 134 -0.86 1.67 -0.70
CA SER A 134 -0.60 1.27 -2.07
C SER A 134 0.85 0.94 -2.36
N SER A 135 1.08 0.26 -3.48
CA SER A 135 2.42 -0.06 -3.97
C SER A 135 3.21 1.15 -4.51
N GLY A 136 2.63 2.35 -4.49
CA GLY A 136 3.20 3.54 -5.11
C GLY A 136 3.12 3.59 -6.65
N TYR A 137 2.87 2.48 -7.33
CA TYR A 137 2.75 2.43 -8.79
C TYR A 137 1.40 2.96 -9.25
N GLU A 138 1.25 4.28 -9.20
CA GLU A 138 0.01 5.01 -9.37
C GLU A 138 0.12 6.03 -10.51
N LYS A 139 -1.00 6.45 -11.07
CA LYS A 139 -1.07 7.61 -11.95
C LYS A 139 -1.52 8.84 -11.18
N VAL A 140 -0.92 9.97 -11.46
CA VAL A 140 -1.29 11.27 -10.86
C VAL A 140 -2.77 11.57 -11.06
N GLU A 141 -3.32 11.28 -12.26
CA GLU A 141 -4.73 11.50 -12.57
C GLU A 141 -5.64 10.67 -11.65
N THR A 142 -5.24 9.45 -11.32
CA THR A 142 -6.00 8.57 -10.43
C THR A 142 -5.91 9.05 -8.97
N ILE A 143 -4.74 9.48 -8.53
CA ILE A 143 -4.58 10.09 -7.20
C ILE A 143 -5.41 11.37 -7.08
N LYS A 144 -5.48 12.19 -8.13
CA LYS A 144 -6.34 13.39 -8.15
C LYS A 144 -7.81 13.09 -7.92
N LEU A 145 -8.33 11.94 -8.37
CA LEU A 145 -9.71 11.52 -8.10
C LEU A 145 -9.98 11.31 -6.61
N LEU A 146 -8.95 10.95 -5.84
CA LEU A 146 -9.04 10.66 -4.41
C LEU A 146 -9.03 11.91 -3.52
N LYS A 147 -8.82 13.09 -4.09
CA LYS A 147 -8.75 14.35 -3.32
C LYS A 147 -10.02 14.58 -2.49
N GLY A 148 -9.84 14.75 -1.18
CA GLY A 148 -10.93 14.96 -0.22
C GLY A 148 -11.61 13.68 0.28
N TYR A 149 -11.19 12.51 -0.21
CA TYR A 149 -11.66 11.20 0.28
C TYR A 149 -10.63 10.50 1.16
N ILE A 150 -9.35 10.75 0.95
CA ILE A 150 -8.24 10.13 1.67
C ILE A 150 -7.62 11.14 2.62
N ASP A 151 -7.38 10.70 3.85
CA ASP A 151 -6.76 11.49 4.92
C ASP A 151 -5.27 11.17 5.05
N VAL A 152 -4.90 9.90 4.91
CA VAL A 152 -3.51 9.43 5.01
C VAL A 152 -3.15 8.61 3.78
N TYR A 153 -2.03 8.96 3.14
CA TYR A 153 -1.44 8.11 2.11
C TYR A 153 -0.28 7.29 2.70
N LEU A 154 -0.27 6.00 2.40
CA LEU A 154 0.73 5.03 2.83
C LEU A 154 1.33 4.31 1.61
N PRO A 155 2.03 5.06 0.72
CA PRO A 155 2.63 4.48 -0.47
C PRO A 155 3.94 3.77 -0.15
N ASP A 156 4.19 2.65 -0.85
CA ASP A 156 5.53 2.11 -0.92
C ASP A 156 6.38 2.87 -1.96
N MET A 157 7.68 3.04 -1.69
CA MET A 157 8.71 3.35 -2.68
C MET A 157 9.69 2.17 -2.74
N LYS A 158 9.47 1.27 -3.71
CA LYS A 158 10.11 -0.07 -3.70
C LYS A 158 11.46 -0.11 -4.41
N TYR A 159 11.63 0.64 -5.49
CA TYR A 159 12.82 0.62 -6.34
C TYR A 159 13.19 2.01 -6.82
N PHE A 160 14.48 2.29 -6.86
CA PHE A 160 15.04 3.43 -7.58
C PHE A 160 15.45 3.03 -9.00
N ASP A 161 16.15 1.90 -9.13
CA ASP A 161 16.72 1.45 -10.39
C ASP A 161 15.71 0.64 -11.21
N THR A 162 15.52 1.04 -12.45
CA THR A 162 14.64 0.40 -13.45
C THR A 162 14.90 -1.11 -13.62
N LYS A 163 16.15 -1.56 -13.46
CA LYS A 163 16.49 -2.98 -13.62
C LYS A 163 15.80 -3.86 -12.58
N TYR A 164 15.73 -3.41 -11.32
CA TYR A 164 15.07 -4.15 -10.24
C TYR A 164 13.56 -4.09 -10.37
N ALA A 165 13.02 -2.91 -10.70
CA ALA A 165 11.61 -2.71 -10.96
C ALA A 165 11.11 -3.59 -12.13
N SER A 166 11.89 -3.67 -13.21
CA SER A 166 11.61 -4.55 -14.35
C SER A 166 11.67 -6.02 -13.97
N LYS A 167 12.73 -6.43 -13.26
CA LYS A 167 12.99 -7.82 -12.91
C LYS A 167 11.95 -8.38 -11.94
N TYR A 168 11.64 -7.63 -10.87
CA TYR A 168 10.83 -8.15 -9.77
C TYR A 168 9.35 -7.74 -9.82
N SER A 169 9.00 -6.74 -10.65
CA SER A 169 7.60 -6.24 -10.72
C SER A 169 7.13 -5.95 -12.15
N LYS A 170 7.93 -6.24 -13.17
CA LYS A 170 7.60 -5.98 -14.58
C LYS A 170 7.15 -4.52 -14.82
N ALA A 171 7.76 -3.57 -14.11
CA ALA A 171 7.40 -2.15 -14.09
C ALA A 171 8.65 -1.27 -14.29
N LYS A 172 9.17 -1.23 -15.53
CA LYS A 172 10.40 -0.49 -15.88
C LYS A 172 10.35 1.00 -15.55
N ASP A 173 9.16 1.55 -15.48
CA ASP A 173 8.82 2.96 -15.25
C ASP A 173 8.36 3.23 -13.79
N TYR A 174 8.60 2.27 -12.88
CA TYR A 174 8.10 2.32 -11.51
C TYR A 174 8.48 3.61 -10.79
N PHE A 175 9.77 3.97 -10.79
CA PHE A 175 10.25 5.12 -10.03
C PHE A 175 9.62 6.44 -10.50
N SER A 176 9.51 6.64 -11.82
CA SER A 176 8.89 7.85 -12.38
C SER A 176 7.44 7.99 -11.91
N TYR A 177 6.63 6.94 -12.07
CA TYR A 177 5.24 6.98 -11.63
C TYR A 177 5.09 7.12 -10.11
N ALA A 178 5.89 6.38 -9.34
CA ALA A 178 5.82 6.42 -7.89
C ALA A 178 6.19 7.81 -7.34
N SER A 179 7.26 8.41 -7.86
CA SER A 179 7.71 9.74 -7.43
C SER A 179 6.69 10.84 -7.73
N GLU A 180 6.09 10.83 -8.93
CA GLU A 180 5.07 11.79 -9.32
C GLU A 180 3.78 11.61 -8.51
N ALA A 181 3.34 10.36 -8.30
CA ALA A 181 2.15 10.06 -7.52
C ALA A 181 2.31 10.44 -6.04
N ILE A 182 3.46 10.14 -5.43
CA ILE A 182 3.74 10.52 -4.04
C ILE A 182 3.78 12.05 -3.89
N ASN A 183 4.35 12.76 -4.86
CA ASN A 183 4.33 14.22 -4.86
C ASN A 183 2.88 14.76 -4.87
N GLU A 184 1.99 14.19 -5.69
CA GLU A 184 0.57 14.56 -5.68
C GLU A 184 -0.09 14.22 -4.33
N MET A 185 0.23 13.06 -3.72
CA MET A 185 -0.28 12.66 -2.40
C MET A 185 0.12 13.69 -1.33
N VAL A 186 1.40 14.10 -1.30
CA VAL A 186 1.89 15.14 -0.36
C VAL A 186 1.18 16.47 -0.60
N ASN A 187 0.97 16.86 -1.87
CA ASN A 187 0.26 18.10 -2.21
C ASN A 187 -1.22 18.10 -1.75
N GLN A 188 -1.86 16.92 -1.68
CA GLN A 188 -3.26 16.81 -1.26
C GLN A 188 -3.45 16.90 0.25
N VAL A 189 -2.57 16.25 1.02
CA VAL A 189 -2.78 16.09 2.47
C VAL A 189 -1.81 16.90 3.31
N GLY A 190 -0.67 17.35 2.75
CA GLY A 190 0.31 18.17 3.46
C GLY A 190 1.11 17.38 4.50
N GLU A 191 1.56 18.11 5.53
CA GLU A 191 2.38 17.55 6.62
C GLU A 191 1.61 16.54 7.47
N VAL A 192 2.36 15.58 8.05
CA VAL A 192 1.78 14.55 8.92
C VAL A 192 1.27 15.17 10.21
N LYS A 193 0.05 14.79 10.61
CA LYS A 193 -0.60 15.22 11.85
C LYS A 193 -1.07 14.01 12.63
N PHE A 194 -0.83 14.05 13.92
CA PHE A 194 -1.27 13.05 14.88
C PHE A 194 -2.33 13.64 15.81
N ASP A 195 -3.13 12.77 16.42
CA ASP A 195 -3.98 13.15 17.55
C ASP A 195 -3.17 13.12 18.87
N GLU A 196 -3.85 13.36 19.97
CA GLU A 196 -3.28 13.36 21.33
C GLU A 196 -2.71 12.02 21.79
N ASN A 197 -3.14 10.92 21.14
CA ASN A 197 -2.68 9.56 21.41
C ASN A 197 -1.56 9.10 20.45
N GLY A 198 -1.08 10.00 19.58
CA GLY A 198 -0.05 9.68 18.58
C GLY A 198 -0.56 8.90 17.37
N ILE A 199 -1.88 8.83 17.16
CA ILE A 199 -2.49 8.16 16.01
C ILE A 199 -2.57 9.13 14.84
N VAL A 200 -2.13 8.69 13.66
CA VAL A 200 -2.08 9.53 12.47
C VAL A 200 -3.49 9.88 11.99
N GLN A 201 -3.71 11.18 11.78
CA GLN A 201 -4.98 11.72 11.29
C GLN A 201 -4.88 12.23 9.86
N LYS A 202 -3.69 12.63 9.41
CA LYS A 202 -3.46 13.19 8.08
C LYS A 202 -1.99 13.11 7.71
N GLY A 203 -1.68 13.02 6.41
CA GLY A 203 -0.33 13.13 5.90
C GLY A 203 0.13 11.96 5.04
N VAL A 204 1.43 11.86 4.79
CA VAL A 204 2.04 10.80 3.98
C VAL A 204 3.13 10.09 4.79
N ILE A 205 3.04 8.77 4.85
CA ILE A 205 4.07 7.88 5.40
C ILE A 205 4.58 7.03 4.24
N ILE A 206 5.81 7.27 3.80
CA ILE A 206 6.40 6.54 2.66
C ILE A 206 7.11 5.31 3.20
N ARG A 207 6.70 4.13 2.73
CA ARG A 207 7.28 2.85 3.14
C ARG A 207 8.33 2.37 2.17
N HIS A 208 9.43 1.87 2.71
CA HIS A 208 10.47 1.20 1.93
C HIS A 208 10.80 -0.16 2.54
N LEU A 209 10.41 -1.24 1.85
CA LEU A 209 10.84 -2.60 2.19
C LEU A 209 12.20 -2.87 1.57
N MET A 210 13.22 -3.05 2.41
CA MET A 210 14.53 -3.44 1.93
C MET A 210 14.51 -4.89 1.43
N LEU A 211 15.03 -5.12 0.23
CA LEU A 211 15.18 -6.45 -0.36
C LEU A 211 16.62 -6.97 -0.24
N PRO A 212 16.83 -8.30 -0.16
CA PRO A 212 18.16 -8.88 -0.10
C PRO A 212 19.06 -8.41 -1.25
N GLY A 213 20.25 -7.90 -0.91
CA GLY A 213 21.24 -7.43 -1.89
C GLY A 213 21.01 -6.04 -2.46
N LEU A 214 19.93 -5.33 -2.08
CA LEU A 214 19.59 -4.03 -2.65
C LEU A 214 19.92 -2.81 -1.76
N LEU A 215 20.90 -2.92 -0.86
CA LEU A 215 21.30 -1.83 0.03
C LEU A 215 21.55 -0.50 -0.71
N PHE A 216 22.27 -0.53 -1.84
CA PHE A 216 22.60 0.70 -2.59
C PHE A 216 21.37 1.30 -3.30
N ASP A 217 20.44 0.48 -3.74
CA ASP A 217 19.17 0.96 -4.30
C ASP A 217 18.30 1.58 -3.19
N SER A 218 18.25 0.93 -2.02
CA SER A 218 17.57 1.43 -0.82
C SER A 218 18.12 2.78 -0.36
N LYS A 219 19.44 2.97 -0.33
CA LYS A 219 20.05 4.26 -0.01
C LYS A 219 19.62 5.37 -0.95
N LYS A 220 19.57 5.11 -2.27
CA LYS A 220 19.08 6.09 -3.26
C LYS A 220 17.61 6.45 -3.05
N ILE A 221 16.79 5.51 -2.58
CA ILE A 221 15.39 5.75 -2.24
C ILE A 221 15.30 6.69 -1.03
N ILE A 222 16.07 6.41 0.03
CA ILE A 222 16.09 7.27 1.23
C ILE A 222 16.60 8.68 0.87
N ASP A 223 17.68 8.78 0.07
CA ASP A 223 18.19 10.07 -0.45
C ASP A 223 17.09 10.84 -1.18
N TYR A 224 16.39 10.17 -2.10
CA TYR A 224 15.34 10.81 -2.87
C TYR A 224 14.21 11.32 -1.97
N ILE A 225 13.71 10.49 -1.05
CA ILE A 225 12.59 10.87 -0.18
C ILE A 225 12.99 12.05 0.70
N TYR A 226 14.14 11.96 1.38
CA TYR A 226 14.57 13.00 2.30
C TYR A 226 14.91 14.32 1.59
N ASN A 227 15.66 14.28 0.48
CA ASN A 227 16.01 15.48 -0.27
C ASN A 227 14.80 16.14 -0.95
N THR A 228 13.73 15.37 -1.24
CA THR A 228 12.52 15.90 -1.89
C THR A 228 11.53 16.47 -0.88
N TYR A 229 11.29 15.77 0.22
CA TYR A 229 10.19 16.07 1.13
C TYR A 229 10.67 16.55 2.52
N GLY A 230 11.90 16.23 2.93
CA GLY A 230 12.42 16.54 4.27
C GLY A 230 11.52 15.99 5.36
N ASP A 231 11.24 16.83 6.35
CA ASP A 231 10.42 16.47 7.51
C ASP A 231 8.89 16.54 7.27
N LYS A 232 8.44 16.82 6.04
CA LYS A 232 7.00 16.87 5.70
C LYS A 232 6.34 15.50 5.66
N VAL A 233 7.13 14.45 5.46
CA VAL A 233 6.67 13.06 5.41
C VAL A 233 7.37 12.23 6.48
N TYR A 234 6.78 11.07 6.81
CA TYR A 234 7.46 10.05 7.60
C TYR A 234 8.00 8.97 6.67
N ILE A 235 9.15 8.39 7.04
CA ILE A 235 9.76 7.28 6.29
C ILE A 235 9.67 6.02 7.15
N SER A 236 9.01 4.98 6.65
CA SER A 236 8.98 3.67 7.31
C SER A 236 9.95 2.72 6.61
N ILE A 237 11.07 2.39 7.28
CA ILE A 237 12.08 1.45 6.77
C ILE A 237 11.75 0.06 7.32
N MET A 238 11.38 -0.84 6.39
CA MET A 238 10.87 -2.17 6.74
C MET A 238 11.89 -3.28 6.46
N ASN A 239 11.96 -4.26 7.36
CA ASN A 239 12.77 -5.47 7.22
C ASN A 239 11.94 -6.75 7.09
N GLN A 240 10.61 -6.64 7.04
CA GLN A 240 9.67 -7.79 7.01
C GLN A 240 9.69 -8.57 5.69
N TYR A 241 10.88 -8.90 5.20
CA TYR A 241 11.06 -9.71 4.02
C TYR A 241 11.17 -11.20 4.38
N THR A 242 10.24 -12.00 3.87
CA THR A 242 10.24 -13.47 4.02
C THR A 242 10.40 -14.10 2.63
N PRO A 243 11.40 -14.95 2.41
CA PRO A 243 11.58 -15.69 1.15
C PRO A 243 10.56 -16.83 1.07
N LEU A 244 9.42 -16.54 0.44
CA LEU A 244 8.33 -17.50 0.22
C LEU A 244 8.63 -18.38 -1.02
N ASP A 245 7.88 -19.48 -1.17
CA ASP A 245 8.09 -20.49 -2.23
C ASP A 245 8.13 -19.92 -3.65
N HIS A 246 7.37 -18.88 -3.92
CA HIS A 246 7.28 -18.25 -5.25
C HIS A 246 8.51 -17.38 -5.62
N VAL A 247 9.49 -17.19 -4.72
CA VAL A 247 10.76 -16.52 -5.05
C VAL A 247 11.91 -17.49 -5.36
N LYS A 248 11.66 -18.80 -5.39
CA LYS A 248 12.70 -19.82 -5.63
C LYS A 248 13.43 -19.65 -6.98
N GLU A 249 12.75 -19.08 -7.99
CA GLU A 249 13.34 -18.76 -9.29
C GLU A 249 14.28 -17.52 -9.26
N TYR A 250 14.35 -16.83 -8.12
CA TYR A 250 15.16 -15.64 -7.90
C TYR A 250 16.18 -15.90 -6.78
N PRO A 251 17.33 -16.58 -7.05
CA PRO A 251 18.27 -17.00 -6.00
C PRO A 251 18.76 -15.86 -5.12
N GLU A 252 18.87 -14.64 -5.67
CA GLU A 252 19.27 -13.45 -4.93
C GLU A 252 18.20 -12.98 -3.93
N LEU A 253 16.93 -13.33 -4.15
CA LEU A 253 15.81 -13.07 -3.24
C LEU A 253 15.46 -14.28 -2.37
N ASN A 254 15.86 -15.50 -2.76
CA ASN A 254 15.55 -16.73 -2.02
C ASN A 254 16.46 -16.90 -0.78
N LYS A 255 16.56 -15.88 0.01
CA LYS A 255 17.34 -15.83 1.27
C LYS A 255 16.80 -14.70 2.16
N PRO A 256 16.97 -14.80 3.48
CA PRO A 256 16.58 -13.74 4.40
C PRO A 256 17.35 -12.44 4.13
N LEU A 257 16.83 -11.34 4.60
CA LEU A 257 17.52 -10.06 4.59
C LEU A 257 18.79 -10.14 5.44
N ASN A 258 19.88 -9.54 4.97
CA ASN A 258 21.10 -9.42 5.74
C ASN A 258 20.93 -8.30 6.77
N GLN A 259 20.90 -8.65 8.07
CA GLN A 259 20.68 -7.73 9.17
C GLN A 259 21.70 -6.58 9.19
N LYS A 260 22.99 -6.85 8.92
CA LYS A 260 24.04 -5.81 8.83
C LYS A 260 23.77 -4.80 7.72
N HIS A 261 23.14 -5.25 6.61
CA HIS A 261 22.75 -4.31 5.54
C HIS A 261 21.56 -3.46 5.96
N TYR A 262 20.62 -4.02 6.71
CA TYR A 262 19.49 -3.28 7.23
C TYR A 262 19.95 -2.21 8.24
N GLU A 263 20.78 -2.56 9.20
CA GLU A 263 21.42 -1.64 10.14
C GLU A 263 22.19 -0.52 9.40
N ALA A 264 22.98 -0.89 8.38
CA ALA A 264 23.72 0.08 7.57
C ALA A 264 22.79 1.01 6.76
N LEU A 265 21.54 0.62 6.46
CA LEU A 265 20.55 1.50 5.87
C LEU A 265 19.96 2.45 6.90
N ILE A 266 19.70 1.97 8.12
CA ILE A 266 19.21 2.78 9.23
C ILE A 266 20.26 3.85 9.59
N ASP A 267 21.51 3.43 9.82
CA ASP A 267 22.62 4.35 10.11
C ASP A 267 22.79 5.40 9.01
N TYR A 268 22.63 4.99 7.76
CA TYR A 268 22.68 5.90 6.62
C TYR A 268 21.55 6.95 6.67
N ALA A 269 20.31 6.52 6.96
CA ALA A 269 19.16 7.43 7.07
C ALA A 269 19.33 8.43 8.23
N LEU A 270 19.82 7.97 9.38
CA LEU A 270 20.11 8.82 10.55
C LEU A 270 21.22 9.84 10.24
N ASN A 271 22.32 9.39 9.61
CA ASN A 271 23.44 10.27 9.23
C ASN A 271 23.03 11.28 8.14
N LEU A 272 22.07 10.96 7.29
CA LEU A 272 21.49 11.88 6.30
C LEU A 272 20.66 12.98 6.98
N GLY A 273 20.16 12.73 8.22
CA GLY A 273 19.36 13.68 9.00
C GLY A 273 17.88 13.34 9.08
N VAL A 274 17.45 12.14 8.69
CA VAL A 274 16.05 11.69 8.84
C VAL A 274 15.69 11.64 10.32
N LYS A 275 14.65 12.39 10.71
CA LYS A 275 14.14 12.46 12.09
C LYS A 275 12.76 11.84 12.23
N ASN A 276 11.96 11.93 11.18
CA ASN A 276 10.57 11.49 11.16
C ASN A 276 10.49 10.11 10.48
N GLY A 277 10.35 9.05 11.25
CA GLY A 277 10.27 7.72 10.65
C GLY A 277 9.98 6.61 11.63
N PHE A 278 9.78 5.43 11.07
CA PHE A 278 9.59 4.18 11.77
C PHE A 278 10.63 3.18 11.29
N ILE A 279 11.16 2.40 12.21
CA ILE A 279 12.12 1.32 11.97
C ILE A 279 11.48 0.07 12.55
N GLN A 280 11.47 -1.01 11.77
CA GLN A 280 10.97 -2.29 12.26
C GLN A 280 12.06 -3.00 13.07
N ASP A 281 11.65 -3.54 14.22
CA ASP A 281 12.51 -4.36 15.08
C ASP A 281 12.79 -5.74 14.47
N GLU A 282 13.79 -6.43 15.00
CA GLU A 282 14.11 -7.81 14.64
C GLU A 282 12.91 -8.74 14.90
N GLY A 283 12.76 -9.76 14.04
CA GLY A 283 11.76 -10.80 14.19
C GLY A 283 10.40 -10.50 13.54
N THR A 284 10.27 -9.40 12.81
CA THR A 284 9.07 -9.08 12.00
C THR A 284 9.05 -9.78 10.64
N ASP A 285 10.08 -10.54 10.31
CA ASP A 285 10.28 -11.28 9.05
C ASP A 285 9.65 -12.69 9.05
N LYS A 286 8.70 -12.97 9.96
CA LYS A 286 8.05 -14.28 10.08
C LYS A 286 6.73 -14.33 9.31
N GLU A 287 6.41 -15.52 8.76
CA GLU A 287 5.13 -15.77 8.07
C GLU A 287 3.91 -15.50 8.96
N SER A 288 4.06 -15.55 10.30
CA SER A 288 2.99 -15.25 11.26
C SER A 288 2.45 -13.81 11.16
N PHE A 289 3.20 -12.88 10.56
CA PHE A 289 2.74 -11.51 10.31
C PHE A 289 1.91 -11.39 9.02
N ILE A 290 1.85 -12.43 8.18
CA ILE A 290 0.99 -12.45 7.00
C ILE A 290 -0.44 -12.80 7.44
N PRO A 291 -1.44 -11.95 7.15
CA PRO A 291 -2.82 -12.23 7.57
C PRO A 291 -3.38 -13.50 6.93
N LEU A 292 -4.17 -14.26 7.68
CA LEU A 292 -4.97 -15.34 7.10
C LEU A 292 -6.11 -14.75 6.28
N PHE A 293 -6.10 -15.00 4.98
CA PHE A 293 -7.17 -14.57 4.07
C PHE A 293 -8.30 -15.58 4.05
N ASN A 294 -9.15 -15.54 5.08
CA ASN A 294 -10.24 -16.47 5.36
C ASN A 294 -11.64 -15.86 5.14
N PHE A 295 -11.70 -14.72 4.45
CA PHE A 295 -12.93 -13.94 4.19
C PHE A 295 -13.60 -13.37 5.46
N GLU A 296 -12.86 -13.22 6.55
CA GLU A 296 -13.36 -12.56 7.76
C GLU A 296 -13.89 -11.16 7.41
N GLY A 297 -15.12 -10.84 7.81
CA GLY A 297 -15.78 -9.56 7.61
C GLY A 297 -16.25 -9.26 6.18
N VAL A 298 -16.17 -10.22 5.23
CA VAL A 298 -16.51 -10.03 3.82
C VAL A 298 -17.88 -10.60 3.46
#